data_b9cf6dd2eef5840fbf3788d0692ce554
#
_entry.id   b9cf6dd2eef5840fbf3788d0692ce554
#
_cell.length_a   1.000
_cell.length_b   1.000
_cell.length_c   1.000
_cell.angle_alpha   90.00
_cell.angle_beta   90.00
_cell.angle_gamma   90.00
#
_symmetry.space_group_name_H-M   'P 1'
#
loop_
_entity.id
_entity.type
_entity.pdbx_description
1 polymer ?
#
loop_
_entity_poly.entity_id
_entity_poly.type
_entity_poly.pdbx_seq_one_letter_code
_entity_poly.pdbx_strand_id
1 'polypeptide(L)'
;MLPNVNAPDVAQKRKKWAEELPKYDKNKLIFLDESGVNTNLTRIYGRAFGGNRCVDKVPLSTPSNTTILSSVRLNGETAYTTYPGGTTSDKFIDYLRNVLAPTLHNGDIVVMDNMSTHHAKAVRAVIEELKINVIFLPPYSPDLNPIEMMWSKIKAILRKMKIRTVSELDSGINFAFSQITPSDCFGWFSAAIS
;
A
#
# COMPACT_ATOMS: atom_id res chain seq x y z
N MET A 1 7.43 15.03 17.14
CA MET A 1 8.84 14.86 16.73
C MET A 1 8.81 14.07 15.44
N LEU A 2 9.33 14.58 14.33
CA LEU A 2 9.44 13.80 13.10
C LEU A 2 10.42 12.64 13.32
N PRO A 3 10.11 11.43 12.83
CA PRO A 3 10.98 10.27 12.99
C PRO A 3 12.34 10.54 12.33
N ASN A 4 13.41 10.26 13.07
CA ASN A 4 14.77 10.50 12.57
C ASN A 4 15.23 9.29 11.74
N VAL A 5 15.08 9.38 10.42
CA VAL A 5 15.50 8.35 9.46
C VAL A 5 17.01 8.05 9.55
N ASN A 6 17.80 9.02 10.06
CA ASN A 6 19.25 8.91 10.20
C ASN A 6 19.67 8.44 11.62
N ALA A 7 18.75 8.00 12.46
CA ALA A 7 19.11 7.38 13.74
C ALA A 7 20.02 6.16 13.48
N PRO A 8 21.11 5.97 14.23
CA PRO A 8 22.10 4.91 13.96
C PRO A 8 21.51 3.50 13.91
N ASP A 9 20.49 3.23 14.71
CA ASP A 9 19.79 1.95 14.74
C ASP A 9 18.93 1.72 13.48
N VAL A 10 18.31 2.77 12.93
CA VAL A 10 17.56 2.72 11.68
C VAL A 10 18.51 2.50 10.49
N ALA A 11 19.60 3.26 10.44
CA ALA A 11 20.61 3.11 9.39
C ALA A 11 21.20 1.68 9.36
N GLN A 12 21.48 1.10 10.54
CA GLN A 12 21.97 -0.28 10.63
C GLN A 12 20.92 -1.30 10.12
N LYS A 13 19.64 -1.14 10.47
CA LYS A 13 18.55 -2.00 9.99
C LYS A 13 18.37 -1.90 8.47
N ARG A 14 18.46 -0.70 7.92
CA ARG A 14 18.39 -0.48 6.47
C ARG A 14 19.56 -1.13 5.73
N LYS A 15 20.78 -1.02 6.28
CA LYS A 15 21.97 -1.70 5.73
C LYS A 15 21.78 -3.22 5.74
N LYS A 16 21.35 -3.78 6.87
CA LYS A 16 21.06 -5.22 6.97
C LYS A 16 20.00 -5.66 5.96
N TRP A 17 18.94 -4.87 5.79
CA TRP A 17 17.90 -5.14 4.78
C TRP A 17 18.48 -5.19 3.36
N ALA A 18 19.31 -4.21 2.98
CA ALA A 18 19.95 -4.18 1.67
C ALA A 18 20.89 -5.38 1.44
N GLU A 19 21.53 -5.91 2.48
CA GLU A 19 22.38 -7.11 2.41
C GLU A 19 21.57 -8.42 2.33
N GLU A 20 20.37 -8.45 2.92
CA GLU A 20 19.51 -9.64 2.96
C GLU A 20 18.57 -9.74 1.75
N LEU A 21 18.06 -8.62 1.27
CA LEU A 21 17.06 -8.58 0.20
C LEU A 21 17.49 -9.33 -1.08
N PRO A 22 18.74 -9.24 -1.57
CA PRO A 22 19.18 -9.99 -2.74
C PRO A 22 19.15 -11.51 -2.62
N LYS A 23 19.01 -12.04 -1.39
CA LYS A 23 18.90 -13.49 -1.14
C LYS A 23 17.51 -14.04 -1.45
N TYR A 24 16.51 -13.17 -1.58
CA TYR A 24 15.14 -13.55 -1.87
C TYR A 24 14.85 -13.46 -3.37
N ASP A 25 14.08 -14.42 -3.88
CA ASP A 25 13.52 -14.33 -5.23
C ASP A 25 12.46 -13.24 -5.27
N LYS A 26 12.69 -12.19 -6.07
CA LYS A 26 11.77 -11.05 -6.23
C LYS A 26 10.36 -11.47 -6.67
N ASN A 27 10.24 -12.60 -7.40
CA ASN A 27 8.94 -13.16 -7.82
C ASN A 27 8.14 -13.75 -6.65
N LYS A 28 8.79 -14.03 -5.53
CA LYS A 28 8.18 -14.56 -4.31
C LYS A 28 7.86 -13.49 -3.28
N LEU A 29 8.28 -12.26 -3.50
CA LEU A 29 8.00 -11.16 -2.60
C LEU A 29 6.62 -10.56 -2.86
N ILE A 30 5.84 -10.41 -1.79
CA ILE A 30 4.51 -9.80 -1.78
C ILE A 30 4.54 -8.65 -0.79
N PHE A 31 4.46 -7.42 -1.30
CA PHE A 31 4.42 -6.25 -0.44
C PHE A 31 2.99 -5.93 -0.04
N LEU A 32 2.77 -5.73 1.26
CA LEU A 32 1.48 -5.48 1.87
C LEU A 32 1.51 -4.18 2.65
N ASP A 33 0.46 -3.35 2.50
CA ASP A 33 0.33 -2.06 3.17
C ASP A 33 -1.11 -1.53 3.14
N GLU A 34 -1.38 -0.47 3.90
CA GLU A 34 -2.65 0.23 3.96
C GLU A 34 -2.57 1.63 3.39
N SER A 35 -3.67 2.07 2.78
CA SER A 35 -3.80 3.45 2.32
C SER A 35 -5.19 4.00 2.52
N GLY A 36 -5.28 5.21 3.08
CA GLY A 36 -6.54 5.94 3.23
C GLY A 36 -6.90 6.72 1.97
N VAL A 37 -8.18 6.64 1.60
CA VAL A 37 -8.80 7.43 0.54
C VAL A 37 -10.16 7.96 1.00
N ASN A 38 -10.64 9.02 0.36
CA ASN A 38 -11.95 9.60 0.65
C ASN A 38 -12.53 10.34 -0.56
N THR A 39 -13.75 10.83 -0.44
CA THR A 39 -14.47 11.53 -1.52
C THR A 39 -14.02 12.97 -1.75
N ASN A 40 -13.06 13.49 -0.98
CA ASN A 40 -12.47 14.82 -1.18
C ASN A 40 -11.21 14.80 -2.06
N LEU A 41 -10.81 13.63 -2.55
CA LEU A 41 -9.66 13.52 -3.43
C LEU A 41 -9.86 14.38 -4.68
N THR A 42 -8.96 15.37 -4.85
CA THR A 42 -8.91 16.28 -6.01
C THR A 42 -7.47 16.47 -6.45
N ARG A 43 -7.30 16.90 -7.68
CA ARG A 43 -5.98 17.31 -8.17
C ARG A 43 -5.53 18.56 -7.40
N ILE A 44 -4.30 18.52 -6.89
CA ILE A 44 -3.71 19.64 -6.14
C ILE A 44 -3.11 20.68 -7.11
N TYR A 45 -2.73 20.23 -8.31
CA TYR A 45 -2.12 21.07 -9.34
C TYR A 45 -2.90 20.99 -10.65
N GLY A 46 -2.97 22.11 -11.36
CA GLY A 46 -3.54 22.23 -12.69
C GLY A 46 -2.70 23.19 -13.54
N ARG A 47 -2.93 23.18 -14.84
CA ARG A 47 -2.33 24.14 -15.78
C ARG A 47 -3.45 24.87 -16.49
N ALA A 48 -3.32 26.20 -16.62
CA ALA A 48 -4.19 27.04 -17.42
C ALA A 48 -3.36 27.68 -18.55
N PHE A 49 -4.01 27.97 -19.67
CA PHE A 49 -3.36 28.59 -20.82
C PHE A 49 -3.16 30.10 -20.61
N GLY A 50 -2.09 30.67 -21.15
CA GLY A 50 -1.87 32.12 -21.21
C GLY A 50 -1.61 32.77 -19.83
N GLY A 51 -1.06 32.07 -18.84
CA GLY A 51 -0.79 32.64 -17.52
C GLY A 51 -2.05 32.82 -16.64
N ASN A 52 -3.21 32.35 -17.08
CA ASN A 52 -4.44 32.40 -16.29
C ASN A 52 -4.36 31.53 -15.04
N ARG A 53 -5.09 31.93 -13.98
CA ARG A 53 -5.21 31.15 -12.76
C ARG A 53 -6.03 29.88 -13.02
N CYS A 54 -5.47 28.72 -12.64
CA CYS A 54 -6.22 27.47 -12.66
C CYS A 54 -7.14 27.42 -11.42
N VAL A 55 -8.46 27.37 -11.65
CA VAL A 55 -9.47 27.33 -10.58
C VAL A 55 -10.20 26.00 -10.64
N ASP A 56 -10.34 25.33 -9.48
CA ASP A 56 -11.16 24.13 -9.32
C ASP A 56 -11.97 24.19 -8.03
N LYS A 57 -13.06 23.44 -7.96
CA LYS A 57 -13.93 23.37 -6.78
C LYS A 57 -13.60 22.11 -5.97
N VAL A 58 -13.43 22.27 -4.67
CA VAL A 58 -13.17 21.20 -3.73
C VAL A 58 -14.31 21.12 -2.70
N PRO A 59 -14.82 19.93 -2.34
CA PRO A 59 -15.79 19.81 -1.25
C PRO A 59 -15.23 20.38 0.05
N LEU A 60 -16.05 21.13 0.80
CA LEU A 60 -15.68 21.66 2.13
C LEU A 60 -15.89 20.64 3.25
N SER A 61 -16.67 19.58 3.02
CA SER A 61 -16.94 18.56 4.03
C SER A 61 -15.71 17.70 4.28
N THR A 62 -15.55 17.22 5.51
CA THR A 62 -14.55 16.20 5.85
C THR A 62 -15.25 14.82 5.79
N PRO A 63 -15.16 14.08 4.68
CA PRO A 63 -15.79 12.79 4.57
C PRO A 63 -15.08 11.76 5.46
N SER A 64 -15.82 10.70 5.81
CA SER A 64 -15.22 9.53 6.45
C SER A 64 -14.15 8.93 5.55
N ASN A 65 -13.07 8.49 6.16
CA ASN A 65 -11.97 7.85 5.45
C ASN A 65 -12.31 6.39 5.17
N THR A 66 -12.04 5.93 3.95
CA THR A 66 -12.05 4.52 3.56
C THR A 66 -10.61 4.03 3.52
N THR A 67 -10.30 2.95 4.22
CA THR A 67 -9.00 2.30 4.15
C THR A 67 -9.03 1.22 3.06
N ILE A 68 -8.00 1.19 2.26
CA ILE A 68 -7.68 0.11 1.33
C ILE A 68 -6.51 -0.64 1.94
N LEU A 69 -6.69 -1.93 2.21
CA LEU A 69 -5.61 -2.84 2.61
C LEU A 69 -5.32 -3.73 1.41
N SER A 70 -4.09 -3.75 0.94
CA SER A 70 -3.72 -4.46 -0.29
C SER A 70 -2.33 -5.07 -0.23
N SER A 71 -2.15 -6.07 -1.09
CA SER A 71 -0.84 -6.60 -1.45
C SER A 71 -0.57 -6.40 -2.94
N VAL A 72 0.72 -6.40 -3.31
CA VAL A 72 1.18 -6.34 -4.71
C VAL A 72 2.35 -7.28 -4.94
N ARG A 73 2.35 -7.94 -6.10
CA ARG A 73 3.43 -8.79 -6.62
C ARG A 73 4.13 -8.15 -7.81
N LEU A 74 5.32 -8.63 -8.10
CA LEU A 74 6.09 -8.22 -9.29
C LEU A 74 5.34 -8.44 -10.60
N ASN A 75 4.55 -9.50 -10.71
CA ASN A 75 3.76 -9.86 -11.90
C ASN A 75 2.51 -9.00 -12.12
N GLY A 76 2.19 -8.08 -11.19
CA GLY A 76 1.02 -7.21 -11.25
C GLY A 76 -0.20 -7.73 -10.51
N GLU A 77 -0.16 -8.92 -9.93
CA GLU A 77 -1.24 -9.42 -9.08
C GLU A 77 -1.38 -8.56 -7.82
N THR A 78 -2.61 -8.23 -7.49
CA THR A 78 -2.99 -7.51 -6.29
C THR A 78 -4.14 -8.23 -5.59
N ALA A 79 -4.11 -8.27 -4.27
CA ALA A 79 -5.22 -8.75 -3.45
C ALA A 79 -5.59 -7.62 -2.49
N TYR A 80 -6.83 -7.12 -2.54
CA TYR A 80 -7.22 -5.97 -1.71
C TYR A 80 -8.62 -6.10 -1.15
N THR A 81 -8.85 -5.38 -0.06
CA THR A 81 -10.16 -5.14 0.54
C THR A 81 -10.30 -3.67 0.93
N THR A 82 -11.53 -3.23 1.11
CA THR A 82 -11.85 -1.87 1.56
C THR A 82 -12.78 -1.90 2.76
N TYR A 83 -12.61 -0.94 3.66
CA TYR A 83 -13.48 -0.78 4.82
C TYR A 83 -13.45 0.66 5.35
N PRO A 84 -14.52 1.11 6.04
CA PRO A 84 -14.54 2.42 6.66
C PRO A 84 -13.63 2.47 7.90
N GLY A 85 -13.00 3.63 8.11
CA GLY A 85 -12.11 3.89 9.26
C GLY A 85 -10.77 3.18 9.15
N GLY A 86 -10.03 3.12 10.28
CA GLY A 86 -8.69 2.52 10.33
C GLY A 86 -8.70 0.99 10.39
N THR A 87 -7.50 0.43 10.20
CA THR A 87 -7.24 -1.02 10.33
C THR A 87 -7.24 -1.41 11.81
N THR A 88 -8.05 -2.40 12.13
CA THR A 88 -8.01 -3.10 13.43
C THR A 88 -7.42 -4.50 13.24
N SER A 89 -7.02 -5.15 14.35
CA SER A 89 -6.51 -6.53 14.28
C SER A 89 -7.52 -7.49 13.64
N ASP A 90 -8.82 -7.33 13.91
CA ASP A 90 -9.87 -8.19 13.35
C ASP A 90 -10.00 -8.02 11.83
N LYS A 91 -10.00 -6.76 11.34
CA LYS A 91 -10.02 -6.46 9.90
C LYS A 91 -8.78 -6.99 9.19
N PHE A 92 -7.62 -6.88 9.84
CA PHE A 92 -6.36 -7.40 9.32
C PHE A 92 -6.36 -8.93 9.26
N ILE A 93 -6.86 -9.60 10.30
CA ILE A 93 -7.03 -11.06 10.34
C ILE A 93 -8.00 -11.53 9.23
N ASP A 94 -9.12 -10.84 9.08
CA ASP A 94 -10.08 -11.15 8.01
C ASP A 94 -9.42 -11.06 6.62
N TYR A 95 -8.67 -10.00 6.38
CA TYR A 95 -7.89 -9.85 5.15
C TYR A 95 -6.88 -10.99 4.95
N LEU A 96 -6.11 -11.33 5.97
CA LEU A 96 -5.13 -12.41 5.89
C LEU A 96 -5.78 -13.75 5.52
N ARG A 97 -6.93 -14.09 6.13
CA ARG A 97 -7.62 -15.36 5.91
C ARG A 97 -8.36 -15.42 4.57
N ASN A 98 -9.11 -14.39 4.27
CA ASN A 98 -10.14 -14.44 3.22
C ASN A 98 -9.69 -13.79 1.91
N VAL A 99 -8.65 -12.93 1.94
CA VAL A 99 -8.19 -12.19 0.77
C VAL A 99 -6.76 -12.56 0.39
N LEU A 100 -5.83 -12.53 1.33
CA LEU A 100 -4.41 -12.78 1.03
C LEU A 100 -4.10 -14.27 0.92
N ALA A 101 -4.43 -15.08 1.94
CA ALA A 101 -4.05 -16.50 1.99
C ALA A 101 -4.46 -17.31 0.76
N PRO A 102 -5.67 -17.09 0.15
CA PRO A 102 -6.03 -17.78 -1.08
C PRO A 102 -5.15 -17.49 -2.30
N THR A 103 -4.38 -16.39 -2.28
CA THR A 103 -3.48 -15.98 -3.37
C THR A 103 -2.03 -16.40 -3.15
N LEU A 104 -1.71 -16.97 -1.98
CA LEU A 104 -0.35 -17.36 -1.64
C LEU A 104 0.05 -18.69 -2.28
N HIS A 105 1.28 -18.76 -2.75
CA HIS A 105 1.91 -19.96 -3.30
C HIS A 105 3.06 -20.42 -2.42
N ASN A 106 3.49 -21.65 -2.60
CA ASN A 106 4.62 -22.20 -1.87
C ASN A 106 5.90 -21.37 -2.08
N GLY A 107 6.54 -20.99 -1.00
CA GLY A 107 7.76 -20.18 -1.00
C GLY A 107 7.51 -18.66 -1.07
N ASP A 108 6.27 -18.20 -1.09
CA ASP A 108 5.95 -16.78 -1.01
C ASP A 108 6.36 -16.17 0.33
N ILE A 109 6.74 -14.90 0.31
CA ILE A 109 7.19 -14.13 1.46
C ILE A 109 6.43 -12.82 1.49
N VAL A 110 5.66 -12.59 2.53
CA VAL A 110 4.93 -11.34 2.74
C VAL A 110 5.83 -10.32 3.42
N VAL A 111 5.99 -9.19 2.77
CA VAL A 111 6.75 -8.04 3.27
C VAL A 111 5.77 -6.99 3.76
N MET A 112 5.86 -6.59 5.02
CA MET A 112 5.00 -5.56 5.59
C MET A 112 5.78 -4.59 6.48
N ASP A 113 5.18 -3.47 6.79
CA ASP A 113 5.78 -2.50 7.70
C ASP A 113 5.70 -2.94 9.18
N ASN A 114 6.32 -2.17 10.05
CA ASN A 114 6.38 -2.43 11.49
C ASN A 114 5.21 -1.80 12.28
N MET A 115 4.01 -1.71 11.72
CA MET A 115 2.86 -1.19 12.46
C MET A 115 2.52 -2.09 13.67
N SER A 116 2.08 -1.46 14.76
CA SER A 116 1.72 -2.17 16.00
C SER A 116 0.61 -3.21 15.80
N THR A 117 -0.33 -2.94 14.89
CA THR A 117 -1.41 -3.86 14.52
C THR A 117 -0.86 -5.18 13.97
N HIS A 118 0.20 -5.14 13.17
CA HIS A 118 0.85 -6.33 12.59
C HIS A 118 1.55 -7.20 13.64
N HIS A 119 1.92 -6.61 14.78
CA HIS A 119 2.56 -7.31 15.90
C HIS A 119 1.57 -7.79 16.98
N ALA A 120 0.28 -7.55 16.83
CA ALA A 120 -0.72 -8.02 17.78
C ALA A 120 -0.67 -9.56 17.92
N LYS A 121 -0.82 -10.06 19.15
CA LYS A 121 -0.74 -11.49 19.45
C LYS A 121 -1.71 -12.32 18.60
N ALA A 122 -2.94 -11.82 18.40
CA ALA A 122 -3.95 -12.49 17.59
C ALA A 122 -3.53 -12.58 16.10
N VAL A 123 -2.92 -11.53 15.56
CA VAL A 123 -2.43 -11.49 14.17
C VAL A 123 -1.28 -12.50 14.00
N ARG A 124 -0.33 -12.53 14.92
CA ARG A 124 0.79 -13.51 14.88
C ARG A 124 0.30 -14.95 14.91
N ALA A 125 -0.69 -15.26 15.77
CA ALA A 125 -1.28 -16.59 15.82
C ALA A 125 -1.89 -17.01 14.48
N VAL A 126 -2.55 -16.09 13.77
CA VAL A 126 -3.12 -16.35 12.44
C VAL A 126 -2.02 -16.53 11.38
N ILE A 127 -0.97 -15.73 11.41
CA ILE A 127 0.18 -15.86 10.50
C ILE A 127 0.82 -17.25 10.67
N GLU A 128 1.00 -17.70 11.92
CA GLU A 128 1.54 -19.04 12.24
C GLU A 128 0.59 -20.15 11.78
N GLU A 129 -0.70 -20.04 12.07
CA GLU A 129 -1.74 -21.00 11.65
C GLU A 129 -1.78 -21.16 10.13
N LEU A 130 -1.73 -20.06 9.40
CA LEU A 130 -1.75 -20.04 7.92
C LEU A 130 -0.36 -20.34 7.32
N LYS A 131 0.68 -20.50 8.13
CA LYS A 131 2.07 -20.74 7.71
C LYS A 131 2.59 -19.68 6.73
N ILE A 132 2.21 -18.44 6.95
CA ILE A 132 2.66 -17.31 6.12
C ILE A 132 4.09 -16.92 6.51
N ASN A 133 5.02 -16.95 5.57
CA ASN A 133 6.35 -16.40 5.79
C ASN A 133 6.28 -14.88 5.75
N VAL A 134 6.70 -14.22 6.83
CA VAL A 134 6.65 -12.76 6.97
C VAL A 134 8.03 -12.21 7.23
N ILE A 135 8.39 -11.14 6.55
CA ILE A 135 9.53 -10.29 6.87
C ILE A 135 9.05 -8.84 7.02
N PHE A 136 9.73 -8.08 7.87
CA PHE A 136 9.36 -6.70 8.14
C PHE A 136 10.35 -5.72 7.53
N LEU A 137 9.82 -4.66 6.91
CA LEU A 137 10.62 -3.53 6.42
C LEU A 137 11.36 -2.85 7.59
N PRO A 138 12.51 -2.25 7.34
CA PRO A 138 13.12 -1.37 8.31
C PRO A 138 12.18 -0.22 8.69
N PRO A 139 12.21 0.27 9.93
CA PRO A 139 11.39 1.42 10.33
C PRO A 139 11.64 2.62 9.41
N TYR A 140 10.59 3.39 9.13
CA TYR A 140 10.65 4.64 8.35
C TYR A 140 11.28 4.48 6.96
N SER A 141 10.92 3.41 6.24
CA SER A 141 11.51 3.07 4.94
C SER A 141 10.46 2.91 3.83
N PRO A 142 9.61 3.92 3.58
CA PRO A 142 8.62 3.84 2.49
C PRO A 142 9.27 3.75 1.10
N ASP A 143 10.49 4.27 0.97
CA ASP A 143 11.30 4.20 -0.24
C ASP A 143 11.71 2.76 -0.61
N LEU A 144 11.73 1.83 0.36
CA LEU A 144 11.99 0.41 0.16
C LEU A 144 10.70 -0.41 -0.06
N ASN A 145 9.55 0.25 -0.14
CA ASN A 145 8.26 -0.38 -0.30
C ASN A 145 7.64 -0.06 -1.66
N PRO A 146 7.67 -0.99 -2.65
CA PRO A 146 7.12 -0.73 -3.99
C PRO A 146 5.62 -0.43 -3.99
N ILE A 147 4.86 -0.87 -2.98
CA ILE A 147 3.42 -0.61 -2.86
C ILE A 147 3.10 0.88 -2.68
N GLU A 148 4.04 1.68 -2.19
CA GLU A 148 3.87 3.14 -2.07
C GLU A 148 3.73 3.82 -3.43
N MET A 149 4.44 3.31 -4.44
CA MET A 149 4.29 3.77 -5.82
C MET A 149 2.95 3.34 -6.42
N MET A 150 2.47 2.14 -6.07
CA MET A 150 1.11 1.69 -6.41
C MET A 150 0.06 2.66 -5.82
N TRP A 151 0.18 3.03 -4.53
CA TRP A 151 -0.71 4.00 -3.90
C TRP A 151 -0.69 5.35 -4.60
N SER A 152 0.49 5.80 -5.02
CA SER A 152 0.62 7.04 -5.79
C SER A 152 -0.19 7.00 -7.09
N LYS A 153 -0.11 5.90 -7.86
CA LYS A 153 -0.88 5.68 -9.09
C LYS A 153 -2.37 5.61 -8.81
N ILE A 154 -2.81 4.80 -7.85
CA ILE A 154 -4.22 4.65 -7.47
C ILE A 154 -4.82 6.00 -7.07
N LYS A 155 -4.15 6.72 -6.16
CA LYS A 155 -4.60 8.05 -5.72
C LYS A 155 -4.62 9.07 -6.86
N ALA A 156 -3.69 9.01 -7.82
CA ALA A 156 -3.70 9.86 -8.99
C ALA A 156 -4.92 9.61 -9.90
N ILE A 157 -5.30 8.35 -10.08
CA ILE A 157 -6.52 7.96 -10.83
C ILE A 157 -7.76 8.47 -10.10
N LEU A 158 -7.91 8.18 -8.81
CA LEU A 158 -9.07 8.64 -8.02
C LEU A 158 -9.22 10.16 -8.01
N ARG A 159 -8.10 10.92 -7.92
CA ARG A 159 -8.11 12.38 -8.02
C ARG A 159 -8.61 12.86 -9.39
N LYS A 160 -8.30 12.14 -10.47
CA LYS A 160 -8.82 12.48 -11.83
C LYS A 160 -10.32 12.25 -11.93
N MET A 161 -10.81 11.20 -11.29
CA MET A 161 -12.24 10.83 -11.32
C MET A 161 -13.13 11.81 -10.55
N LYS A 162 -12.57 12.56 -9.59
CA LYS A 162 -13.31 13.52 -8.74
C LYS A 162 -14.55 12.89 -8.08
N ILE A 163 -14.40 11.70 -7.52
CA ILE A 163 -15.47 10.95 -6.88
C ILE A 163 -16.02 11.72 -5.68
N ARG A 164 -17.35 11.75 -5.52
CA ARG A 164 -18.04 12.55 -4.50
C ARG A 164 -18.96 11.75 -3.60
N THR A 165 -19.23 10.50 -3.93
CA THR A 165 -20.06 9.59 -3.11
C THR A 165 -19.27 8.34 -2.72
N VAL A 166 -19.65 7.70 -1.60
CA VAL A 166 -19.00 6.47 -1.15
C VAL A 166 -19.28 5.31 -2.11
N SER A 167 -20.46 5.23 -2.68
CA SER A 167 -20.82 4.20 -3.66
C SER A 167 -19.98 4.27 -4.96
N GLU A 168 -19.68 5.50 -5.42
CA GLU A 168 -18.78 5.70 -6.55
C GLU A 168 -17.32 5.41 -6.19
N LEU A 169 -16.95 5.56 -4.90
CA LEU A 169 -15.57 5.34 -4.46
C LEU A 169 -15.17 3.87 -4.63
N ASP A 170 -16.03 2.94 -4.29
CA ASP A 170 -15.77 1.49 -4.46
C ASP A 170 -15.56 1.14 -5.95
N SER A 171 -16.43 1.64 -6.82
CA SER A 171 -16.28 1.46 -8.27
C SER A 171 -15.00 2.10 -8.80
N GLY A 172 -14.65 3.28 -8.28
CA GLY A 172 -13.42 3.98 -8.63
C GLY A 172 -12.16 3.26 -8.17
N ILE A 173 -12.19 2.66 -6.98
CA ILE A 173 -11.09 1.83 -6.47
C ILE A 173 -10.91 0.60 -7.37
N ASN A 174 -11.99 -0.12 -7.68
CA ASN A 174 -11.95 -1.27 -8.58
C ASN A 174 -11.35 -0.89 -9.95
N PHE A 175 -11.79 0.24 -10.51
CA PHE A 175 -11.23 0.75 -11.76
C PHE A 175 -9.74 1.10 -11.62
N ALA A 176 -9.33 1.74 -10.53
CA ALA A 176 -7.94 2.12 -10.32
C ALA A 176 -7.02 0.89 -10.22
N PHE A 177 -7.45 -0.17 -9.53
CA PHE A 177 -6.72 -1.44 -9.46
C PHE A 177 -6.62 -2.12 -10.83
N SER A 178 -7.67 -2.10 -11.64
CA SER A 178 -7.64 -2.65 -13.01
C SER A 178 -6.64 -1.96 -13.95
N GLN A 179 -6.16 -0.76 -13.58
CA GLN A 179 -5.16 0.00 -14.34
C GLN A 179 -3.71 -0.32 -13.92
N ILE A 180 -3.50 -1.19 -12.92
CA ILE A 180 -2.17 -1.65 -12.54
C ILE A 180 -1.72 -2.70 -13.55
N THR A 181 -0.52 -2.51 -14.09
CA THR A 181 0.06 -3.39 -15.10
C THR A 181 1.32 -4.08 -14.58
N PRO A 182 1.71 -5.24 -15.13
CA PRO A 182 2.99 -5.86 -14.81
C PRO A 182 4.19 -4.93 -15.05
N SER A 183 4.12 -4.06 -16.07
CA SER A 183 5.17 -3.06 -16.35
C SER A 183 5.30 -2.02 -15.25
N ASP A 184 4.18 -1.58 -14.66
CA ASP A 184 4.22 -0.70 -13.49
C ASP A 184 4.93 -1.37 -12.33
N CYS A 185 4.51 -2.60 -12.00
CA CYS A 185 5.07 -3.35 -10.87
C CYS A 185 6.56 -3.64 -11.07
N PHE A 186 6.97 -4.01 -12.28
CA PHE A 186 8.40 -4.17 -12.60
C PHE A 186 9.19 -2.88 -12.35
N GLY A 187 8.67 -1.72 -12.77
CA GLY A 187 9.29 -0.42 -12.51
C GLY A 187 9.37 -0.09 -11.01
N TRP A 188 8.29 -0.32 -10.26
CA TRP A 188 8.23 -0.07 -8.82
C TRP A 188 9.18 -0.97 -8.03
N PHE A 189 9.20 -2.26 -8.31
CA PHE A 189 10.11 -3.21 -7.68
C PHE A 189 11.56 -2.90 -8.03
N SER A 190 11.85 -2.53 -9.29
CA SER A 190 13.20 -2.12 -9.67
C SER A 190 13.65 -0.85 -8.93
N ALA A 191 12.77 0.11 -8.68
CA ALA A 191 13.10 1.34 -7.98
C ALA A 191 13.29 1.14 -6.46
N ALA A 192 12.49 0.27 -5.84
CA ALA A 192 12.48 0.09 -4.38
C ALA A 192 13.46 -0.98 -3.89
N ILE A 193 13.74 -2.02 -4.72
CA ILE A 193 14.48 -3.22 -4.28
C ILE A 193 15.56 -3.67 -5.27
N SER A 194 16.19 -2.70 -5.94
CA SER A 194 17.33 -2.94 -6.86
C SER A 194 18.60 -3.24 -6.09
#